data_2d98771d4ab1e16ecdb0b490e652276c
#
_entry.id   2d98771d4ab1e16ecdb0b490e652276c
#
_cell.length_a   1.000
_cell.length_b   1.000
_cell.length_c   1.000
_cell.angle_alpha   90.00
_cell.angle_beta   90.00
_cell.angle_gamma   90.00
#
_symmetry.space_group_name_H-M   'P 1'
#
loop_
_entity.id
_entity.type
_entity.pdbx_description
1 polymer ?
#
loop_
_entity_poly.entity_id
_entity_poly.type
_entity_poly.pdbx_seq_one_letter_code
_entity_poly.pdbx_strand_id
1 'polypeptide(L)'
;MNLITEKKYEEMDVKELFKIFSDDKTNAAVRNILIEKHLYLAKILSRKYMNKGVDYEDLYQVASLALIYAIDRYDISKGFEFSSFATPTIVGEI
;
A
#
# COMPACT_ATOMS: atom_id res chain seq x y z
N MET A 1 -1.43 18.53 -10.95
CA MET A 1 -0.29 17.71 -11.37
C MET A 1 -0.50 17.27 -12.81
N ASN A 2 0.53 17.31 -13.64
CA ASN A 2 0.34 16.94 -15.04
C ASN A 2 0.57 15.44 -15.27
N LEU A 3 0.05 14.94 -16.40
CA LEU A 3 0.11 13.52 -16.76
C LEU A 3 1.53 12.99 -16.93
N ILE A 4 2.45 13.85 -17.36
CA ILE A 4 3.85 13.47 -17.56
C ILE A 4 4.49 13.09 -16.23
N THR A 5 4.26 13.87 -15.19
CA THR A 5 4.77 13.60 -13.86
C THR A 5 4.20 12.30 -13.28
N GLU A 6 2.90 12.07 -13.46
CA GLU A 6 2.25 10.84 -13.00
C GLU A 6 2.80 9.60 -13.70
N LYS A 7 2.99 9.67 -15.03
CA LYS A 7 3.59 8.58 -15.79
C LYS A 7 5.01 8.28 -15.32
N LYS A 8 5.77 9.31 -15.03
CA LYS A 8 7.14 9.15 -14.53
C LYS A 8 7.14 8.39 -13.20
N TYR A 9 6.23 8.71 -12.29
CA TYR A 9 6.11 8.00 -11.02
C TYR A 9 5.71 6.54 -11.21
N GLU A 10 4.82 6.25 -12.15
CA GLU A 10 4.39 4.88 -12.43
C GLU A 10 5.53 3.98 -12.91
N GLU A 11 6.53 4.56 -13.57
CA GLU A 11 7.70 3.83 -14.08
C GLU A 11 8.82 3.69 -13.06
N MET A 12 8.72 4.38 -11.93
CA MET A 12 9.74 4.33 -10.90
C MET A 12 9.70 3.06 -10.06
N ASP A 13 10.86 2.67 -9.56
CA ASP A 13 10.98 1.62 -8.57
C ASP A 13 10.25 2.03 -7.28
N VAL A 14 9.64 1.06 -6.64
CA VAL A 14 8.90 1.26 -5.38
C VAL A 14 9.78 1.92 -4.31
N LYS A 15 11.05 1.54 -4.22
CA LYS A 15 11.98 2.15 -3.25
C LYS A 15 12.17 3.63 -3.49
N GLU A 16 12.27 4.04 -4.76
CA GLU A 16 12.38 5.45 -5.11
C GLU A 16 11.10 6.21 -4.76
N LEU A 17 9.94 5.60 -5.02
CA LEU A 17 8.66 6.21 -4.69
C LEU A 17 8.52 6.41 -3.18
N PHE A 18 8.91 5.42 -2.38
CA PHE A 18 8.88 5.57 -0.93
C PHE A 18 9.84 6.64 -0.42
N LYS A 19 10.99 6.80 -1.08
CA LYS A 19 11.91 7.89 -0.74
C LYS A 19 11.27 9.26 -0.97
N ILE A 20 10.63 9.44 -2.13
CA ILE A 20 9.95 10.69 -2.46
C ILE A 20 8.84 10.95 -1.44
N PHE A 21 8.05 9.93 -1.14
CA PHE A 21 6.94 10.06 -0.19
C PHE A 21 7.46 10.33 1.23
N SER A 22 8.56 9.72 1.62
CA SER A 22 9.20 9.97 2.93
C SER A 22 9.64 11.43 3.08
N ASP A 23 10.13 12.02 2.00
CA ASP A 23 10.57 13.43 1.99
C ASP A 23 9.39 14.40 1.99
N ASP A 24 8.27 14.01 1.43
CA ASP A 24 7.06 14.84 1.37
C ASP A 24 5.80 13.98 1.44
N LYS A 25 5.27 13.83 2.64
CA LYS A 25 4.06 13.04 2.90
C LYS A 25 2.78 13.68 2.37
N THR A 26 2.87 14.91 1.87
CA THR A 26 1.74 15.58 1.23
C THR A 26 1.64 15.30 -0.26
N ASN A 27 2.60 14.58 -0.82
CA ASN A 27 2.61 14.25 -2.24
C ASN A 27 1.56 13.16 -2.54
N ALA A 28 0.34 13.60 -2.85
CA ALA A 28 -0.80 12.72 -3.08
C ALA A 28 -0.61 11.83 -4.31
N ALA A 29 0.06 12.33 -5.34
CA ALA A 29 0.27 11.55 -6.56
C ALA A 29 1.14 10.32 -6.30
N VAL A 30 2.24 10.49 -5.60
CA VAL A 30 3.12 9.38 -5.22
C VAL A 30 2.40 8.42 -4.28
N ARG A 31 1.68 8.95 -3.30
CA ARG A 31 0.90 8.14 -2.36
C ARG A 31 -0.10 7.24 -3.09
N ASN A 32 -0.85 7.81 -4.03
CA ASN A 32 -1.85 7.06 -4.79
C ASN A 32 -1.22 5.96 -5.64
N ILE A 33 -0.07 6.23 -6.24
CA ILE A 33 0.64 5.23 -7.03
C ILE A 33 1.16 4.10 -6.14
N LEU A 34 1.70 4.43 -4.97
CA LEU A 34 2.12 3.43 -4.00
C LEU A 34 0.95 2.53 -3.57
N ILE A 35 -0.20 3.13 -3.33
CA ILE A 35 -1.40 2.37 -2.99
C ILE A 35 -1.77 1.42 -4.13
N GLU A 36 -1.87 1.94 -5.35
CA GLU A 36 -2.23 1.13 -6.51
C GLU A 36 -1.28 -0.03 -6.75
N LYS A 37 0.02 0.21 -6.61
CA LYS A 37 1.04 -0.82 -6.80
C LYS A 37 0.97 -1.94 -5.78
N HIS A 38 0.33 -1.72 -4.65
CA HIS A 38 0.28 -2.67 -3.54
C HIS A 38 -1.12 -3.20 -3.24
N LEU A 39 -2.14 -2.82 -4.04
CA LEU A 39 -3.49 -3.35 -3.85
C LEU A 39 -3.55 -4.87 -3.95
N TYR A 40 -2.60 -5.50 -4.66
CA TYR A 40 -2.53 -6.94 -4.75
C TYR A 40 -2.40 -7.60 -3.38
N LEU A 41 -1.73 -6.95 -2.42
CA LEU A 41 -1.63 -7.47 -1.05
C LEU A 41 -3.00 -7.55 -0.38
N ALA A 42 -3.80 -6.49 -0.54
CA ALA A 42 -5.16 -6.48 0.01
C ALA A 42 -6.03 -7.58 -0.60
N LYS A 43 -5.91 -7.79 -1.90
CA LYS A 43 -6.66 -8.83 -2.60
C LYS A 43 -6.28 -10.23 -2.14
N ILE A 44 -4.98 -10.52 -2.08
CA ILE A 44 -4.48 -11.83 -1.68
C ILE A 44 -4.91 -12.15 -0.25
N LEU A 45 -4.72 -11.20 0.67
CA LEU A 45 -5.03 -11.43 2.08
C LEU A 45 -6.53 -11.53 2.32
N SER A 46 -7.34 -10.75 1.60
CA SER A 46 -8.80 -10.85 1.70
C SER A 46 -9.30 -12.22 1.26
N ARG A 47 -8.75 -12.76 0.17
CA ARG A 47 -9.11 -14.10 -0.30
C ARG A 47 -8.69 -15.17 0.70
N LYS A 48 -7.52 -15.02 1.29
CA LYS A 48 -7.01 -15.99 2.25
C LYS A 48 -7.90 -16.12 3.50
N TYR A 49 -8.54 -15.03 3.91
CA TYR A 49 -9.30 -15.01 5.16
C TYR A 49 -10.82 -14.99 4.97
N MET A 50 -11.33 -15.12 3.74
CA MET A 50 -12.76 -15.03 3.49
C MET A 50 -13.58 -16.24 4.00
N ASN A 51 -12.93 -17.32 4.35
CA ASN A 51 -13.62 -18.52 4.86
C ASN A 51 -14.10 -18.39 6.33
N LYS A 52 -13.98 -17.22 6.90
CA LYS A 52 -14.45 -16.95 8.27
C LYS A 52 -15.87 -16.38 8.34
N GLY A 53 -16.61 -16.49 7.24
CA GLY A 53 -18.00 -16.05 7.20
C GLY A 53 -18.20 -14.59 6.87
N VAL A 54 -17.14 -13.88 6.50
CA VAL A 54 -17.18 -12.47 6.10
C VAL A 54 -17.01 -12.38 4.60
N ASP A 55 -17.81 -11.55 3.93
CA ASP A 55 -17.75 -11.37 2.49
C ASP A 55 -16.40 -10.80 2.06
N TYR A 56 -15.95 -11.24 0.87
CA TYR A 56 -14.69 -10.74 0.29
C TYR A 56 -14.66 -9.22 0.19
N GLU A 57 -15.76 -8.60 -0.25
CA GLU A 57 -15.79 -7.15 -0.41
C GLU A 57 -15.59 -6.41 0.89
N ASP A 58 -16.17 -6.90 1.98
CA ASP A 58 -15.99 -6.32 3.31
C ASP A 58 -14.54 -6.47 3.78
N LEU A 59 -13.97 -7.66 3.58
CA LEU A 59 -12.55 -7.90 3.90
C LEU A 59 -11.64 -7.00 3.08
N TYR A 60 -11.93 -6.86 1.79
CA TYR A 60 -11.13 -6.04 0.89
C TYR A 60 -11.15 -4.57 1.31
N GLN A 61 -12.29 -4.06 1.73
CA GLN A 61 -12.37 -2.69 2.24
C GLN A 61 -11.49 -2.49 3.47
N VAL A 62 -11.57 -3.39 4.43
CA VAL A 62 -10.74 -3.34 5.64
C VAL A 62 -9.27 -3.47 5.28
N ALA A 63 -8.93 -4.43 4.42
CA ALA A 63 -7.56 -4.66 4.00
C ALA A 63 -6.98 -3.46 3.25
N SER A 64 -7.79 -2.81 2.41
CA SER A 64 -7.35 -1.63 1.65
C SER A 64 -7.07 -0.46 2.57
N LEU A 65 -7.90 -0.23 3.57
CA LEU A 65 -7.66 0.83 4.56
C LEU A 65 -6.40 0.54 5.37
N ALA A 66 -6.19 -0.71 5.76
CA ALA A 66 -4.98 -1.10 6.48
C ALA A 66 -3.73 -0.95 5.61
N LEU A 67 -3.84 -1.23 4.31
CA LEU A 67 -2.75 -1.00 3.36
C LEU A 67 -2.39 0.48 3.29
N ILE A 68 -3.37 1.36 3.19
CA ILE A 68 -3.13 2.80 3.16
C ILE A 68 -2.43 3.27 4.43
N TYR A 69 -2.87 2.77 5.57
CA TYR A 69 -2.25 3.03 6.86
C TYR A 69 -0.78 2.57 6.85
N ALA A 70 -0.51 1.39 6.32
CA ALA A 70 0.85 0.86 6.24
C ALA A 70 1.74 1.70 5.34
N ILE A 71 1.22 2.17 4.20
CA ILE A 71 1.98 3.03 3.28
C ILE A 71 2.36 4.33 3.98
N ASP A 72 1.43 4.93 4.71
CA ASP A 72 1.69 6.19 5.40
C ASP A 72 2.73 6.06 6.52
N ARG A 73 2.87 4.88 7.10
CA ARG A 73 3.75 4.63 8.24
C ARG A 73 5.05 3.90 7.92
N TYR A 74 5.18 3.38 6.71
CA TYR A 74 6.39 2.64 6.36
C TYR A 74 7.63 3.55 6.43
N ASP A 75 8.64 3.08 7.13
CA ASP A 75 9.91 3.78 7.28
C ASP A 75 10.99 3.03 6.51
N ILE A 76 11.33 3.57 5.33
CA ILE A 76 12.31 2.95 4.43
C ILE A 76 13.71 2.89 5.07
N SER A 77 14.01 3.77 6.02
CA SER A 77 15.33 3.80 6.67
C SER A 77 15.59 2.58 7.55
N LYS A 78 14.56 1.82 7.90
CA LYS A 78 14.71 0.64 8.76
C LYS A 78 15.14 -0.61 8.00
N GLY A 79 15.20 -0.56 6.68
CA GLY A 79 15.84 -1.59 5.86
C GLY A 79 15.06 -2.87 5.61
N PHE A 80 13.81 -3.00 6.07
CA PHE A 80 12.99 -4.17 5.75
C PHE A 80 12.05 -3.87 4.58
N GLU A 81 11.61 -4.94 3.89
CA GLU A 81 10.71 -4.82 2.74
C GLU A 81 9.34 -4.30 3.16
N PHE A 82 8.70 -3.52 2.28
CA PHE A 82 7.36 -3.01 2.58
C PHE A 82 6.35 -4.13 2.82
N SER A 83 6.36 -5.18 1.99
CA SER A 83 5.41 -6.29 2.15
C SER A 83 5.54 -6.98 3.50
N SER A 84 6.75 -7.08 4.02
CA SER A 84 7.00 -7.67 5.34
C SER A 84 6.42 -6.83 6.47
N PHE A 85 6.39 -5.52 6.29
CA PHE A 85 5.77 -4.59 7.23
C PHE A 85 4.25 -4.57 7.08
N ALA A 86 3.77 -4.51 5.83
CA ALA A 86 2.35 -4.32 5.54
C ALA A 86 1.50 -5.55 5.86
N THR A 87 2.01 -6.76 5.59
CA THR A 87 1.23 -7.99 5.75
C THR A 87 0.73 -8.17 7.18
N PRO A 88 1.56 -8.09 8.24
CA PRO A 88 1.03 -8.19 9.60
C PRO A 88 0.03 -7.09 9.95
N THR A 89 0.26 -5.88 9.43
CA THR A 89 -0.64 -4.75 9.67
C THR A 89 -2.03 -5.03 9.09
N ILE A 90 -2.08 -5.53 7.86
CA ILE A 90 -3.34 -5.85 7.19
C ILE A 90 -4.03 -7.03 7.88
N VAL A 91 -3.30 -8.11 8.16
CA VAL A 91 -3.84 -9.29 8.81
C VAL A 91 -4.42 -8.95 10.18
N GLY A 92 -3.77 -8.05 10.91
CA GLY A 92 -4.25 -7.62 12.22
C GLY A 92 -5.60 -6.92 12.18
N GLU A 93 -5.97 -6.34 11.03
CA GLU A 93 -7.24 -5.62 10.87
C GLU A 93 -8.35 -6.52 10.33
N ILE A 94 -8.01 -7.59 9.65
CA ILE A 94 -9.00 -8.53 9.12
C ILE A 94 -9.04 -9.82 9.92
#